data_bf847d5751c2753bbd8dd6d2ce9f7d63
#
_entry.id   bf847d5751c2753bbd8dd6d2ce9f7d63
#
_cell.length_a   1.000
_cell.length_b   1.000
_cell.length_c   1.000
_cell.angle_alpha   90.00
_cell.angle_beta   90.00
_cell.angle_gamma   90.00
#
_symmetry.space_group_name_H-M   'P 1'
#
loop_
_entity.id
_entity.type
_entity.pdbx_description
1 polymer ?
#
loop_
_entity_poly.entity_id
_entity_poly.type
_entity_poly.pdbx_seq_one_letter_code
_entity_poly.pdbx_strand_id
1 'polypeptide(L)'
;LNVENRYNFLSLKGVKFDYSYLKYNGSKASSLKQGVVNGADIPADSKGTISVPTVPNGAEALSVKATDQYGKDLFTWVFKLKDSDKPFAKTATTGNRPQMNGGVVKAGNVTFTFNEKDGSLASVTTKKGDYKFGNGPKFFAYRRADRSMDQFYNHDDPQAEKKKTTYEEYAEQGKFDNLTATEGANDTLIVTATYKLGSLQKAEWHIAPDGGARLVYSYIFNGVVDLMGVKFDLPETEVKHKEWLGCGPYRVWKNRIHGPQLGVWANDYNDPVPGESFDYPEFK
;
A
#
# COMPACT_ATOMS: atom_id res chain seq x y z
N LEU A 1 25.75 6.56 10.20
CA LEU A 1 25.39 5.93 8.94
C LEU A 1 26.66 5.42 8.25
N ASN A 2 26.64 4.14 7.83
CA ASN A 2 27.69 3.62 6.95
C ASN A 2 27.43 4.10 5.55
N VAL A 3 28.45 4.66 4.90
CA VAL A 3 28.39 5.19 3.54
C VAL A 3 29.50 4.60 2.68
N GLU A 4 29.21 4.44 1.41
CA GLU A 4 30.18 4.06 0.38
C GLU A 4 30.30 5.22 -0.61
N ASN A 5 31.50 5.76 -0.74
CA ASN A 5 31.79 6.79 -1.72
C ASN A 5 32.07 6.12 -3.07
N ARG A 6 31.19 6.31 -4.03
CA ARG A 6 31.30 5.76 -5.40
C ARG A 6 31.75 6.80 -6.42
N TYR A 7 32.22 7.97 -5.98
CA TYR A 7 32.93 8.88 -6.88
C TYR A 7 34.27 8.27 -7.29
N ASN A 8 34.68 8.52 -8.52
CA ASN A 8 35.96 8.07 -9.01
C ASN A 8 37.13 8.95 -8.53
N PHE A 9 36.89 10.23 -8.25
CA PHE A 9 37.94 11.22 -7.99
C PHE A 9 37.67 12.15 -6.81
N LEU A 10 36.45 12.18 -6.27
CA LEU A 10 36.04 13.15 -5.26
C LEU A 10 35.86 12.48 -3.90
N SER A 11 36.35 13.16 -2.85
CA SER A 11 35.98 12.83 -1.48
C SER A 11 34.54 13.28 -1.16
N LEU A 12 33.91 12.67 -0.15
CA LEU A 12 32.60 13.12 0.33
C LEU A 12 32.65 14.40 1.16
N LYS A 13 33.81 14.99 1.42
CA LYS A 13 33.98 16.22 2.20
C LYS A 13 33.13 17.41 1.72
N GLY A 14 32.87 17.49 0.41
CA GLY A 14 32.04 18.53 -0.20
C GLY A 14 30.55 18.22 -0.26
N VAL A 15 30.15 17.01 0.12
CA VAL A 15 28.75 16.56 0.07
C VAL A 15 28.02 16.99 1.32
N LYS A 16 26.80 17.48 1.19
CA LYS A 16 25.89 17.81 2.28
C LYS A 16 24.84 16.73 2.41
N PHE A 17 24.52 16.35 3.64
CA PHE A 17 23.51 15.36 3.96
C PHE A 17 22.41 16.03 4.79
N ASP A 18 21.26 16.34 4.17
CA ASP A 18 20.08 16.82 4.87
C ASP A 18 19.40 15.60 5.50
N TYR A 19 19.27 15.58 6.81
CA TYR A 19 18.61 14.50 7.52
C TYR A 19 17.27 14.98 8.12
N SER A 20 16.29 14.08 8.17
CA SER A 20 15.00 14.30 8.82
C SER A 20 14.51 13.02 9.48
N TYR A 21 14.27 13.06 10.78
CA TYR A 21 13.58 12.00 11.52
C TYR A 21 12.07 12.18 11.37
N LEU A 22 11.42 11.20 10.75
CA LEU A 22 10.02 11.27 10.36
C LEU A 22 9.13 10.48 11.31
N LYS A 23 7.92 11.02 11.51
CA LYS A 23 6.78 10.32 12.10
C LYS A 23 5.62 10.39 11.12
N TYR A 24 4.90 9.27 10.98
CA TYR A 24 3.76 9.16 10.08
C TYR A 24 2.44 9.13 10.85
N ASN A 25 1.41 9.74 10.26
CA ASN A 25 0.04 9.68 10.75
C ASN A 25 -0.89 9.58 9.53
N GLY A 26 -1.24 8.34 9.16
CA GLY A 26 -1.93 8.07 7.90
C GLY A 26 -1.10 8.55 6.70
N SER A 27 -1.70 9.32 5.82
CA SER A 27 -1.05 9.92 4.65
C SER A 27 -0.29 11.22 4.95
N LYS A 28 0.10 11.47 6.19
CA LYS A 28 0.88 12.65 6.58
C LYS A 28 2.20 12.24 7.21
N ALA A 29 3.29 12.86 6.72
CA ALA A 29 4.60 12.78 7.34
C ALA A 29 4.91 14.09 8.06
N SER A 30 5.49 14.00 9.25
CA SER A 30 5.98 15.14 10.00
C SER A 30 7.43 14.92 10.42
N SER A 31 8.24 15.99 10.42
CA SER A 31 9.62 15.94 10.90
C SER A 31 9.65 16.19 12.40
N LEU A 32 10.22 15.25 13.14
CA LEU A 32 10.47 15.41 14.58
C LEU A 32 11.79 16.13 14.86
N LYS A 33 12.77 15.93 14.02
CA LYS A 33 14.10 16.55 14.10
C LYS A 33 14.74 16.52 12.72
N GLN A 34 15.31 17.64 12.29
CA GLN A 34 15.98 17.76 11.02
C GLN A 34 17.22 18.63 11.11
N GLY A 35 18.08 18.57 10.11
CA GLY A 35 19.26 19.38 10.01
C GLY A 35 20.16 18.92 8.87
N VAL A 36 21.35 19.50 8.83
CA VAL A 36 22.37 19.21 7.81
C VAL A 36 23.63 18.68 8.49
N VAL A 37 24.23 17.66 7.90
CA VAL A 37 25.54 17.13 8.30
C VAL A 37 26.45 17.22 7.07
N ASN A 38 27.65 17.74 7.25
CA ASN A 38 28.64 17.73 6.18
C ASN A 38 29.25 16.34 6.02
N GLY A 39 29.59 15.99 4.82
CA GLY A 39 30.29 14.75 4.53
C GLY A 39 31.66 14.71 5.21
N ALA A 40 32.04 13.54 5.69
CA ALA A 40 33.38 13.28 6.17
C ALA A 40 34.37 13.18 5.03
N ASP A 41 35.66 13.30 5.31
CA ASP A 41 36.71 13.12 4.31
C ASP A 41 36.90 11.63 4.00
N ILE A 42 35.95 11.07 3.24
CA ILE A 42 35.94 9.69 2.78
C ILE A 42 36.42 9.71 1.33
N PRO A 43 37.60 9.16 1.05
CA PRO A 43 38.19 9.18 -0.31
C PRO A 43 37.29 8.51 -1.35
N ALA A 44 37.59 8.77 -2.62
CA ALA A 44 36.96 8.07 -3.73
C ALA A 44 37.08 6.54 -3.57
N ASP A 45 36.07 5.81 -4.03
CA ASP A 45 35.96 4.36 -3.99
C ASP A 45 36.25 3.74 -2.59
N SER A 46 35.82 4.41 -1.54
CA SER A 46 36.05 4.03 -0.16
C SER A 46 34.79 4.01 0.68
N LYS A 47 34.86 3.32 1.82
CA LYS A 47 33.77 3.24 2.80
C LYS A 47 34.13 4.04 4.06
N GLY A 48 33.11 4.60 4.67
CA GLY A 48 33.26 5.34 5.91
C GLY A 48 31.95 5.53 6.66
N THR A 49 31.94 6.43 7.64
CA THR A 49 30.77 6.72 8.45
C THR A 49 30.47 8.22 8.46
N ILE A 50 29.16 8.53 8.49
CA ILE A 50 28.65 9.89 8.73
C ILE A 50 27.84 9.84 10.03
N SER A 51 28.14 10.75 10.93
CA SER A 51 27.43 10.88 12.20
C SER A 51 26.17 11.72 12.02
N VAL A 52 25.01 11.16 12.30
CA VAL A 52 23.75 11.89 12.42
C VAL A 52 23.35 11.97 13.88
N PRO A 53 22.62 13.02 14.32
CA PRO A 53 22.19 13.15 15.70
C PRO A 53 21.34 11.96 16.17
N THR A 54 21.30 11.75 17.48
CA THR A 54 20.52 10.68 18.11
C THR A 54 19.07 10.70 17.68
N VAL A 55 18.52 9.51 17.46
CA VAL A 55 17.12 9.28 17.08
C VAL A 55 16.19 9.84 18.16
N PRO A 56 15.28 10.76 17.84
CA PRO A 56 14.29 11.25 18.79
C PRO A 56 13.23 10.17 19.07
N ASN A 57 12.66 10.23 20.28
CA ASN A 57 11.58 9.32 20.64
C ASN A 57 10.38 9.46 19.70
N GLY A 58 9.82 8.34 19.26
CA GLY A 58 8.68 8.30 18.36
C GLY A 58 9.01 8.47 16.88
N ALA A 59 10.29 8.53 16.50
CA ALA A 59 10.69 8.52 15.10
C ALA A 59 10.49 7.13 14.48
N GLU A 60 9.91 7.11 13.29
CA GLU A 60 9.56 5.89 12.56
C GLU A 60 10.43 5.67 11.32
N ALA A 61 11.01 6.74 10.78
CA ALA A 61 11.97 6.68 9.69
C ALA A 61 13.02 7.79 9.79
N LEU A 62 14.15 7.57 9.13
CA LEU A 62 15.20 8.54 8.90
C LEU A 62 15.31 8.77 7.40
N SER A 63 15.02 9.98 6.95
CA SER A 63 15.30 10.44 5.59
C SER A 63 16.65 11.12 5.53
N VAL A 64 17.46 10.79 4.54
CA VAL A 64 18.76 11.40 4.29
C VAL A 64 18.88 11.74 2.82
N LYS A 65 18.95 13.04 2.51
CA LYS A 65 19.17 13.54 1.15
C LYS A 65 20.62 13.97 1.00
N ALA A 66 21.31 13.46 -0.01
CA ALA A 66 22.67 13.90 -0.34
C ALA A 66 22.65 14.92 -1.48
N THR A 67 23.37 16.02 -1.29
CA THR A 67 23.58 17.06 -2.29
C THR A 67 25.09 17.25 -2.48
N ASP A 68 25.56 17.22 -3.71
CA ASP A 68 26.98 17.36 -4.01
C ASP A 68 27.50 18.79 -3.82
N GLN A 69 28.82 18.96 -3.95
CA GLN A 69 29.48 20.27 -3.81
C GLN A 69 29.09 21.29 -4.87
N TYR A 70 28.41 20.88 -5.94
CA TYR A 70 27.90 21.74 -7.01
C TYR A 70 26.42 22.08 -6.83
N GLY A 71 25.80 21.61 -5.75
CA GLY A 71 24.38 21.84 -5.44
C GLY A 71 23.41 20.89 -6.15
N LYS A 72 23.92 19.81 -6.76
CA LYS A 72 23.07 18.79 -7.40
C LYS A 72 22.62 17.77 -6.38
N ASP A 73 21.31 17.53 -6.33
CA ASP A 73 20.74 16.45 -5.55
C ASP A 73 21.17 15.08 -6.15
N LEU A 74 21.77 14.26 -5.31
CA LEU A 74 22.27 12.94 -5.72
C LEU A 74 21.17 11.90 -5.53
N PHE A 75 20.66 11.75 -4.31
CA PHE A 75 19.62 10.82 -3.96
C PHE A 75 19.05 11.10 -2.56
N THR A 76 17.85 10.59 -2.30
CA THR A 76 17.25 10.57 -0.96
C THR A 76 17.02 9.11 -0.56
N TRP A 77 17.61 8.69 0.56
CA TRP A 77 17.35 7.40 1.19
C TRP A 77 16.40 7.57 2.35
N VAL A 78 15.48 6.64 2.52
CA VAL A 78 14.60 6.60 3.69
C VAL A 78 14.75 5.26 4.39
N PHE A 79 15.30 5.31 5.60
CA PHE A 79 15.57 4.14 6.42
C PHE A 79 14.44 3.98 7.43
N LYS A 80 13.75 2.84 7.40
CA LYS A 80 12.80 2.45 8.43
C LYS A 80 13.56 2.16 9.74
N LEU A 81 13.14 2.72 10.84
CA LEU A 81 13.77 2.50 12.14
C LEU A 81 13.27 1.21 12.79
N LYS A 82 14.11 0.61 13.66
CA LYS A 82 13.88 -0.74 14.19
C LYS A 82 12.52 -0.95 14.84
N ASP A 83 12.03 0.06 15.56
CA ASP A 83 10.76 -0.02 16.29
C ASP A 83 9.55 0.34 15.43
N SER A 84 9.77 0.59 14.15
CA SER A 84 8.75 1.01 13.19
C SER A 84 8.07 -0.15 12.45
N ASP A 85 8.19 -1.40 12.90
CA ASP A 85 7.50 -2.52 12.26
C ASP A 85 5.96 -2.43 12.36
N LYS A 86 5.49 -1.52 13.21
CA LYS A 86 4.07 -1.18 13.36
C LYS A 86 3.79 0.33 13.20
N PRO A 87 4.49 1.08 12.31
CA PRO A 87 4.31 2.53 12.22
C PRO A 87 2.89 2.93 11.83
N PHE A 88 2.15 1.98 11.29
CA PHE A 88 0.81 2.17 10.74
C PHE A 88 -0.26 1.41 11.55
N ALA A 89 0.15 0.73 12.60
CA ALA A 89 -0.81 0.12 13.50
C ALA A 89 -1.59 1.24 14.19
N LYS A 90 -2.86 1.39 13.81
CA LYS A 90 -3.77 2.28 14.51
C LYS A 90 -3.85 1.84 15.97
N THR A 91 -3.67 2.76 16.89
CA THR A 91 -3.91 2.48 18.31
C THR A 91 -5.35 2.04 18.49
N ALA A 92 -5.58 0.94 19.20
CA ALA A 92 -6.92 0.48 19.48
C ALA A 92 -7.68 1.60 20.21
N THR A 93 -8.84 1.98 19.67
CA THR A 93 -9.70 2.97 20.29
C THR A 93 -10.68 2.25 21.20
N THR A 94 -10.82 2.73 22.43
CA THR A 94 -11.86 2.31 23.36
C THR A 94 -13.09 3.21 23.21
N GLY A 95 -14.27 2.71 23.50
CA GLY A 95 -15.50 3.47 23.40
C GLY A 95 -16.73 2.57 23.40
N ASN A 96 -17.86 3.11 23.03
CA ASN A 96 -19.07 2.30 22.89
C ASN A 96 -18.91 1.32 21.74
N ARG A 97 -18.98 0.02 22.07
CA ARG A 97 -18.89 -1.05 21.06
C ARG A 97 -20.00 -0.87 20.02
N PRO A 98 -19.66 -0.90 18.72
CA PRO A 98 -20.65 -0.90 17.67
C PRO A 98 -21.58 -2.10 17.77
N GLN A 99 -22.81 -1.94 17.32
CA GLN A 99 -23.80 -3.03 17.27
C GLN A 99 -24.33 -3.17 15.84
N MET A 100 -24.61 -4.38 15.44
CA MET A 100 -25.22 -4.70 14.15
C MET A 100 -26.73 -4.83 14.29
N ASN A 101 -27.45 -4.15 13.39
CA ASN A 101 -28.90 -4.17 13.33
C ASN A 101 -29.33 -4.30 11.85
N GLY A 102 -29.90 -5.45 11.45
CA GLY A 102 -30.32 -5.69 10.06
C GLY A 102 -29.21 -5.43 9.05
N GLY A 103 -28.02 -6.03 9.26
CA GLY A 103 -26.85 -5.83 8.38
C GLY A 103 -26.17 -4.45 8.50
N VAL A 104 -26.67 -3.53 9.32
CA VAL A 104 -26.11 -2.17 9.47
C VAL A 104 -25.34 -2.04 10.77
N VAL A 105 -24.11 -1.54 10.69
CA VAL A 105 -23.23 -1.25 11.84
C VAL A 105 -22.89 0.23 11.87
N LYS A 106 -23.19 0.90 12.99
CA LYS A 106 -22.80 2.29 13.24
C LYS A 106 -21.62 2.33 14.22
N ALA A 107 -20.52 2.95 13.82
CA ALA A 107 -19.30 3.07 14.58
C ALA A 107 -18.74 4.49 14.48
N GLY A 108 -18.91 5.29 15.52
CA GLY A 108 -18.57 6.71 15.48
C GLY A 108 -19.35 7.46 14.39
N ASN A 109 -18.60 8.01 13.43
CA ASN A 109 -19.18 8.73 12.27
C ASN A 109 -19.21 7.89 10.99
N VAL A 110 -19.03 6.58 11.12
CA VAL A 110 -18.99 5.65 9.98
C VAL A 110 -20.13 4.66 10.11
N THR A 111 -20.83 4.41 9.01
CA THR A 111 -21.87 3.39 8.92
C THR A 111 -21.45 2.36 7.87
N PHE A 112 -21.42 1.09 8.26
CA PHE A 112 -21.18 -0.03 7.37
C PHE A 112 -22.50 -0.72 7.09
N THR A 113 -22.76 -1.03 5.82
CA THR A 113 -23.95 -1.78 5.41
C THR A 113 -23.51 -3.08 4.75
N PHE A 114 -23.90 -4.19 5.35
CA PHE A 114 -23.65 -5.54 4.84
C PHE A 114 -24.90 -6.07 4.15
N ASN A 115 -24.71 -6.78 3.06
CA ASN A 115 -25.79 -7.47 2.37
C ASN A 115 -26.06 -8.83 3.06
N GLU A 116 -27.21 -8.95 3.68
CA GLU A 116 -27.61 -10.18 4.41
C GLU A 116 -27.85 -11.39 3.49
N LYS A 117 -27.92 -11.19 2.17
CA LYS A 117 -28.12 -12.29 1.20
C LYS A 117 -26.83 -12.97 0.75
N ASP A 118 -25.71 -12.24 0.82
CA ASP A 118 -24.41 -12.76 0.33
C ASP A 118 -23.24 -12.44 1.26
N GLY A 119 -23.47 -11.73 2.37
CA GLY A 119 -22.45 -11.38 3.35
C GLY A 119 -21.45 -10.30 2.88
N SER A 120 -21.65 -9.69 1.72
CA SER A 120 -20.75 -8.67 1.19
C SER A 120 -20.92 -7.33 1.90
N LEU A 121 -19.87 -6.50 1.88
CA LEU A 121 -19.94 -5.09 2.28
C LEU A 121 -20.54 -4.29 1.13
N ALA A 122 -21.80 -3.86 1.27
CA ALA A 122 -22.52 -3.13 0.24
C ALA A 122 -22.12 -1.66 0.17
N SER A 123 -21.98 -1.00 1.34
CA SER A 123 -21.56 0.40 1.39
C SER A 123 -20.90 0.78 2.70
N VAL A 124 -20.14 1.88 2.65
CA VAL A 124 -19.60 2.57 3.82
C VAL A 124 -19.98 4.05 3.71
N THR A 125 -20.76 4.54 4.64
CA THR A 125 -21.15 5.95 4.73
C THR A 125 -20.30 6.68 5.74
N THR A 126 -19.73 7.81 5.36
CA THR A 126 -18.93 8.69 6.21
C THR A 126 -19.42 10.13 6.11
N LYS A 127 -18.85 11.04 6.89
CA LYS A 127 -19.09 12.50 6.72
C LYS A 127 -18.72 13.03 5.33
N LYS A 128 -17.86 12.32 4.57
CA LYS A 128 -17.40 12.74 3.25
C LYS A 128 -18.24 12.20 2.11
N GLY A 129 -19.09 11.22 2.36
CA GLY A 129 -19.95 10.62 1.35
C GLY A 129 -20.31 9.17 1.63
N ASP A 130 -21.05 8.61 0.71
CA ASP A 130 -21.49 7.21 0.68
C ASP A 130 -20.72 6.47 -0.40
N TYR A 131 -19.91 5.49 0.01
CA TYR A 131 -19.07 4.68 -0.86
C TYR A 131 -19.71 3.32 -1.07
N LYS A 132 -20.12 3.04 -2.30
CA LYS A 132 -20.76 1.78 -2.68
C LYS A 132 -19.71 0.76 -3.08
N PHE A 133 -19.61 -0.32 -2.31
CA PHE A 133 -18.80 -1.48 -2.61
C PHE A 133 -19.72 -2.57 -3.15
N GLY A 134 -19.74 -2.80 -4.44
CA GLY A 134 -20.79 -3.59 -5.08
C GLY A 134 -20.93 -5.02 -4.57
N ASN A 135 -19.88 -5.72 -4.16
CA ASN A 135 -19.95 -7.15 -3.89
C ASN A 135 -18.71 -7.76 -3.22
N GLY A 136 -17.90 -7.00 -2.57
CA GLY A 136 -16.67 -7.51 -1.93
C GLY A 136 -16.82 -7.83 -0.44
N PRO A 137 -15.92 -8.59 0.15
CA PRO A 137 -14.74 -9.15 -0.51
C PRO A 137 -15.06 -10.39 -1.36
N LYS A 138 -14.55 -10.44 -2.59
CA LYS A 138 -14.53 -11.64 -3.42
C LYS A 138 -13.11 -12.17 -3.51
N PHE A 139 -12.92 -13.45 -3.29
CA PHE A 139 -11.63 -14.09 -3.55
C PHE A 139 -11.41 -14.21 -5.06
N PHE A 140 -10.20 -13.95 -5.50
CA PHE A 140 -9.80 -14.17 -6.88
C PHE A 140 -8.44 -14.85 -6.98
N ALA A 141 -8.26 -15.64 -8.02
CA ALA A 141 -7.00 -16.27 -8.38
C ALA A 141 -6.92 -16.32 -9.91
N TYR A 142 -5.94 -15.62 -10.47
CA TYR A 142 -5.78 -15.52 -11.91
C TYR A 142 -4.48 -16.14 -12.38
N ARG A 143 -4.55 -16.84 -13.49
CA ARG A 143 -3.40 -17.28 -14.26
C ARG A 143 -3.42 -16.63 -15.64
N ARG A 144 -2.26 -16.20 -16.09
CA ARG A 144 -2.11 -15.70 -17.45
C ARG A 144 -2.20 -16.86 -18.44
N ALA A 145 -3.14 -16.79 -19.39
CA ALA A 145 -3.29 -17.78 -20.44
C ALA A 145 -2.23 -17.64 -21.53
N ASP A 146 -1.84 -16.40 -21.85
CA ASP A 146 -0.83 -16.07 -22.85
C ASP A 146 0.26 -15.15 -22.29
N ARG A 147 1.45 -15.21 -22.88
CA ARG A 147 2.55 -14.29 -22.58
C ARG A 147 2.47 -13.06 -23.46
N SER A 148 2.22 -11.90 -22.85
CA SER A 148 2.25 -10.62 -23.57
C SER A 148 3.60 -10.30 -24.22
N MET A 149 4.69 -10.88 -23.71
CA MET A 149 6.04 -10.72 -24.26
C MET A 149 6.19 -11.34 -25.64
N ASP A 150 5.48 -12.43 -25.92
CA ASP A 150 5.57 -13.09 -27.23
C ASP A 150 4.99 -12.19 -28.33
N GLN A 151 4.03 -11.33 -28.00
CA GLN A 151 3.48 -10.32 -28.93
C GLN A 151 4.47 -9.18 -29.18
N PHE A 152 5.26 -8.82 -28.19
CA PHE A 152 6.20 -7.70 -28.27
C PHE A 152 7.44 -8.02 -29.11
N TYR A 153 7.85 -9.29 -29.13
CA TYR A 153 9.06 -9.72 -29.85
C TYR A 153 8.78 -10.33 -31.22
N ASN A 154 7.53 -10.65 -31.54
CA ASN A 154 7.13 -11.20 -32.84
C ASN A 154 6.45 -10.14 -33.72
N HIS A 155 7.15 -9.05 -34.00
CA HIS A 155 6.66 -7.99 -34.89
C HIS A 155 6.30 -8.50 -36.30
N ASP A 156 6.90 -9.59 -36.75
CA ASP A 156 6.69 -10.16 -38.07
C ASP A 156 5.58 -11.23 -38.10
N ASP A 157 4.97 -11.55 -36.95
CA ASP A 157 3.83 -12.47 -36.90
C ASP A 157 2.50 -11.73 -37.10
N PRO A 158 1.82 -11.92 -38.26
CA PRO A 158 0.52 -11.28 -38.52
C PRO A 158 -0.57 -11.68 -37.53
N GLN A 159 -0.36 -12.73 -36.71
CA GLN A 159 -1.27 -13.18 -35.67
C GLN A 159 -0.95 -12.60 -34.30
N ALA A 160 0.22 -11.96 -34.11
CA ALA A 160 0.64 -11.41 -32.82
C ALA A 160 -0.34 -10.35 -32.28
N GLU A 161 -0.86 -9.49 -33.16
CA GLU A 161 -1.85 -8.47 -32.78
C GLU A 161 -3.20 -9.04 -32.35
N LYS A 162 -3.51 -10.27 -32.72
CA LYS A 162 -4.76 -10.95 -32.37
C LYS A 162 -4.70 -11.69 -31.04
N LYS A 163 -3.50 -11.95 -30.52
CA LYS A 163 -3.29 -12.64 -29.24
C LYS A 163 -3.34 -11.62 -28.09
N LYS A 164 -4.52 -11.35 -27.58
CA LYS A 164 -4.67 -10.54 -26.36
C LYS A 164 -4.23 -11.36 -25.16
N THR A 165 -3.46 -10.73 -24.24
CA THR A 165 -3.18 -11.33 -22.94
C THR A 165 -4.48 -11.56 -22.19
N THR A 166 -4.83 -12.80 -21.94
CA THR A 166 -6.01 -13.17 -21.18
C THR A 166 -5.62 -13.71 -19.82
N TYR A 167 -6.46 -13.45 -18.82
CA TYR A 167 -6.34 -14.04 -17.50
C TYR A 167 -7.54 -14.98 -17.31
N GLU A 168 -7.25 -16.19 -16.90
CA GLU A 168 -8.26 -17.16 -16.51
C GLU A 168 -8.44 -17.11 -15.00
N GLU A 169 -9.68 -17.02 -14.55
CA GLU A 169 -10.03 -17.06 -13.13
C GLU A 169 -10.21 -18.50 -12.69
N TYR A 170 -9.45 -18.89 -11.66
CA TYR A 170 -9.45 -20.24 -11.10
C TYR A 170 -10.12 -20.30 -9.72
N ALA A 171 -10.48 -19.18 -9.13
CA ALA A 171 -11.13 -19.15 -7.83
C ALA A 171 -12.61 -19.54 -7.97
N GLU A 172 -13.03 -20.55 -7.24
CA GLU A 172 -14.43 -20.89 -7.13
C GLU A 172 -15.14 -19.92 -6.18
N GLN A 173 -16.28 -19.38 -6.61
CA GLN A 173 -17.11 -18.54 -5.76
C GLN A 173 -17.87 -19.40 -4.76
N GLY A 174 -17.71 -19.11 -3.48
CA GLY A 174 -18.39 -19.82 -2.39
C GLY A 174 -19.88 -19.49 -2.35
N LYS A 175 -20.65 -20.43 -1.82
CA LYS A 175 -22.05 -20.19 -1.47
C LYS A 175 -22.11 -19.55 -0.09
N PHE A 176 -22.75 -18.40 0.02
CA PHE A 176 -22.98 -17.72 1.30
C PHE A 176 -23.77 -18.67 2.25
N ASP A 177 -23.33 -18.72 3.49
CA ASP A 177 -23.92 -19.53 4.53
C ASP A 177 -24.57 -18.68 5.61
N ASN A 178 -23.83 -17.77 6.24
CA ASN A 178 -24.34 -17.00 7.36
C ASN A 178 -23.61 -15.66 7.55
N LEU A 179 -24.30 -14.70 8.13
CA LEU A 179 -23.77 -13.42 8.60
C LEU A 179 -24.03 -13.26 10.09
N THR A 180 -22.98 -13.12 10.88
CA THR A 180 -23.08 -13.01 12.34
C THR A 180 -22.32 -11.80 12.85
N ALA A 181 -22.65 -11.34 14.04
CA ALA A 181 -21.89 -10.34 14.76
C ALA A 181 -21.56 -10.82 16.17
N THR A 182 -20.32 -10.68 16.57
CA THR A 182 -19.82 -11.08 17.89
C THR A 182 -18.94 -9.97 18.50
N GLU A 183 -18.79 -10.03 19.80
CA GLU A 183 -17.92 -9.10 20.52
C GLU A 183 -16.45 -9.46 20.32
N GLY A 184 -15.62 -8.46 20.02
CA GLY A 184 -14.17 -8.57 19.93
C GLY A 184 -13.46 -7.85 21.07
N ALA A 185 -12.14 -7.96 21.10
CA ALA A 185 -11.31 -7.22 22.06
C ALA A 185 -11.33 -5.71 21.78
N ASN A 186 -10.99 -4.91 22.81
CA ASN A 186 -10.92 -3.44 22.74
C ASN A 186 -12.21 -2.79 22.18
N ASP A 187 -13.35 -3.25 22.68
CA ASP A 187 -14.68 -2.77 22.28
C ASP A 187 -14.98 -2.86 20.77
N THR A 188 -14.30 -3.73 20.03
CA THR A 188 -14.58 -3.98 18.63
C THR A 188 -15.82 -4.85 18.48
N LEU A 189 -16.52 -4.67 17.35
CA LEU A 189 -17.51 -5.61 16.85
C LEU A 189 -16.85 -6.43 15.72
N ILE A 190 -17.06 -7.75 15.73
CA ILE A 190 -16.60 -8.63 14.65
C ILE A 190 -17.83 -9.09 13.86
N VAL A 191 -17.94 -8.59 12.64
CA VAL A 191 -18.96 -9.05 11.68
C VAL A 191 -18.35 -10.13 10.81
N THR A 192 -18.93 -11.32 10.84
CA THR A 192 -18.40 -12.52 10.16
C THR A 192 -19.38 -13.02 9.12
N ALA A 193 -18.96 -13.05 7.87
CA ALA A 193 -19.63 -13.78 6.80
C ALA A 193 -18.90 -15.12 6.58
N THR A 194 -19.68 -16.21 6.53
CA THR A 194 -19.18 -17.56 6.24
C THR A 194 -19.70 -18.07 4.92
N TYR A 195 -18.91 -18.90 4.27
CA TYR A 195 -19.22 -19.45 2.94
C TYR A 195 -19.00 -20.96 2.95
N LYS A 196 -19.91 -21.69 2.32
CA LYS A 196 -19.79 -23.14 2.04
C LYS A 196 -19.38 -23.31 0.59
N LEU A 197 -18.54 -24.26 0.34
CA LEU A 197 -18.00 -24.54 -1.00
C LEU A 197 -17.23 -23.32 -1.57
N GLY A 198 -16.35 -23.54 -2.50
CA GLY A 198 -15.56 -22.46 -3.09
C GLY A 198 -14.33 -22.05 -2.28
N SER A 199 -13.59 -21.06 -2.79
CA SER A 199 -12.27 -20.68 -2.27
C SER A 199 -12.34 -19.84 -1.01
N LEU A 200 -13.20 -18.80 -0.97
CA LEU A 200 -13.37 -17.99 0.23
C LEU A 200 -14.21 -18.75 1.26
N GLN A 201 -13.67 -18.93 2.45
CA GLN A 201 -14.35 -19.64 3.54
C GLN A 201 -14.98 -18.69 4.54
N LYS A 202 -14.32 -17.58 4.84
CA LYS A 202 -14.72 -16.64 5.86
C LYS A 202 -14.17 -15.25 5.59
N ALA A 203 -14.98 -14.22 5.87
CA ALA A 203 -14.58 -12.82 5.92
C ALA A 203 -15.02 -12.20 7.25
N GLU A 204 -14.07 -11.69 8.04
CA GLU A 204 -14.31 -11.07 9.34
C GLU A 204 -13.93 -9.60 9.31
N TRP A 205 -14.90 -8.73 9.59
CA TRP A 205 -14.68 -7.30 9.74
C TRP A 205 -14.59 -6.94 11.21
N HIS A 206 -13.41 -6.59 11.67
CA HIS A 206 -13.16 -6.08 13.02
C HIS A 206 -13.38 -4.57 13.01
N ILE A 207 -14.51 -4.11 13.50
CA ILE A 207 -14.94 -2.71 13.46
C ILE A 207 -14.74 -2.08 14.83
N ALA A 208 -13.88 -1.08 14.90
CA ALA A 208 -13.57 -0.34 16.12
C ALA A 208 -14.62 0.76 16.40
N PRO A 209 -14.74 1.23 17.67
CA PRO A 209 -15.69 2.28 18.06
C PRO A 209 -15.59 3.58 17.25
N ASP A 210 -14.41 3.91 16.75
CA ASP A 210 -14.16 5.12 15.96
C ASP A 210 -14.45 4.96 14.45
N GLY A 211 -14.93 3.78 14.03
CA GLY A 211 -15.20 3.47 12.63
C GLY A 211 -14.00 2.93 11.85
N GLY A 212 -12.85 2.71 12.51
CA GLY A 212 -11.76 1.96 11.90
C GLY A 212 -12.16 0.50 11.69
N ALA A 213 -11.90 -0.07 10.50
CA ALA A 213 -12.22 -1.46 10.20
C ALA A 213 -11.02 -2.21 9.64
N ARG A 214 -10.89 -3.49 10.06
CA ARG A 214 -9.89 -4.42 9.55
C ARG A 214 -10.59 -5.66 9.02
N LEU A 215 -10.31 -6.00 7.76
CA LEU A 215 -10.77 -7.25 7.16
C LEU A 215 -9.74 -8.36 7.44
N VAL A 216 -10.19 -9.47 7.98
CA VAL A 216 -9.47 -10.74 8.07
C VAL A 216 -10.25 -11.78 7.28
N TYR A 217 -9.59 -12.49 6.38
CA TYR A 217 -10.29 -13.49 5.57
C TYR A 217 -9.50 -14.82 5.53
N SER A 218 -10.24 -15.90 5.42
CA SER A 218 -9.69 -17.26 5.29
C SER A 218 -10.14 -17.86 3.98
N TYR A 219 -9.23 -18.54 3.30
CA TYR A 219 -9.50 -19.15 2.01
C TYR A 219 -8.80 -20.50 1.88
N ILE A 220 -9.33 -21.32 0.98
CA ILE A 220 -8.72 -22.56 0.53
C ILE A 220 -8.51 -22.46 -0.97
N PHE A 221 -7.27 -22.58 -1.40
CA PHE A 221 -6.90 -22.59 -2.80
C PHE A 221 -5.72 -23.54 -3.02
N ASN A 222 -5.82 -24.39 -4.04
CA ASN A 222 -4.74 -25.27 -4.44
C ASN A 222 -4.49 -25.10 -5.94
N GLY A 223 -3.29 -24.65 -6.29
CA GLY A 223 -2.91 -24.38 -7.67
C GLY A 223 -1.76 -23.37 -7.79
N VAL A 224 -1.30 -23.18 -9.01
CA VAL A 224 -0.28 -22.20 -9.36
C VAL A 224 -0.95 -21.05 -10.11
N VAL A 225 -0.84 -19.83 -9.60
CA VAL A 225 -1.43 -18.63 -10.16
C VAL A 225 -0.44 -17.48 -10.18
N ASP A 226 -0.65 -16.51 -11.06
CA ASP A 226 0.18 -15.32 -11.16
C ASP A 226 -0.26 -14.21 -10.21
N LEU A 227 -1.56 -14.17 -9.88
CA LEU A 227 -2.15 -13.15 -9.01
C LEU A 227 -3.29 -13.75 -8.18
N MET A 228 -3.29 -13.47 -6.89
CA MET A 228 -4.29 -13.97 -5.95
C MET A 228 -4.57 -12.94 -4.84
N GLY A 229 -5.80 -12.86 -4.38
CA GLY A 229 -6.20 -11.97 -3.30
C GLY A 229 -7.71 -11.85 -3.14
N VAL A 230 -8.13 -10.75 -2.51
CA VAL A 230 -9.53 -10.34 -2.46
C VAL A 230 -9.73 -9.04 -3.21
N LYS A 231 -10.87 -8.91 -3.87
CA LYS A 231 -11.27 -7.73 -4.64
C LYS A 231 -12.61 -7.18 -4.16
N PHE A 232 -12.77 -5.90 -4.41
CA PHE A 232 -14.02 -5.17 -4.24
C PHE A 232 -14.33 -4.47 -5.56
N ASP A 233 -15.59 -4.46 -5.94
CA ASP A 233 -16.03 -3.65 -7.08
C ASP A 233 -16.40 -2.25 -6.57
N LEU A 234 -15.78 -1.25 -7.15
CA LEU A 234 -16.06 0.15 -6.90
C LEU A 234 -16.31 0.82 -8.26
N PRO A 235 -17.35 1.66 -8.42
CA PRO A 235 -17.55 2.39 -9.66
C PRO A 235 -16.31 3.22 -10.01
N GLU A 236 -15.82 3.09 -11.23
CA GLU A 236 -14.61 3.79 -11.70
C GLU A 236 -14.73 5.31 -11.56
N THR A 237 -15.95 5.84 -11.74
CA THR A 237 -16.25 7.27 -11.58
C THR A 237 -16.02 7.81 -10.16
N GLU A 238 -15.98 6.95 -9.16
CA GLU A 238 -15.68 7.31 -7.76
C GLU A 238 -14.19 7.41 -7.48
N VAL A 239 -13.34 6.86 -8.37
CA VAL A 239 -11.89 6.87 -8.22
C VAL A 239 -11.34 8.17 -8.78
N LYS A 240 -10.95 9.10 -7.94
CA LYS A 240 -10.41 10.41 -8.33
C LYS A 240 -8.93 10.56 -8.02
N HIS A 241 -8.51 10.00 -6.90
CA HIS A 241 -7.19 10.23 -6.33
C HIS A 241 -6.84 9.08 -5.38
N LYS A 242 -5.57 8.76 -5.30
CA LYS A 242 -5.06 7.83 -4.29
C LYS A 242 -3.89 8.44 -3.53
N GLU A 243 -3.85 8.18 -2.24
CA GLU A 243 -2.71 8.44 -1.39
C GLU A 243 -2.29 7.14 -0.72
N TRP A 244 -1.00 6.92 -0.59
CA TRP A 244 -0.50 5.76 0.12
C TRP A 244 0.76 6.08 0.91
N LEU A 245 0.92 5.40 2.02
CA LEU A 245 2.14 5.34 2.79
C LEU A 245 2.82 4.01 2.51
N GLY A 246 3.97 4.07 1.90
CA GLY A 246 4.70 2.87 1.44
C GLY A 246 5.84 3.21 0.51
N CYS A 247 6.33 2.24 -0.22
CA CYS A 247 7.36 2.46 -1.22
C CYS A 247 6.77 3.14 -2.46
N GLY A 248 7.47 4.14 -2.96
CA GLY A 248 7.09 4.92 -4.14
C GLY A 248 8.22 5.84 -4.61
N PRO A 249 7.92 6.77 -5.53
CA PRO A 249 6.63 6.99 -6.22
C PRO A 249 6.31 5.94 -7.30
N TYR A 250 7.34 5.25 -7.80
CA TYR A 250 7.22 4.33 -8.93
C TYR A 250 6.70 2.95 -8.53
N ARG A 251 6.32 2.15 -9.53
CA ARG A 251 6.02 0.73 -9.32
C ARG A 251 7.21 0.01 -8.72
N VAL A 252 6.96 -0.75 -7.65
CA VAL A 252 7.98 -1.57 -6.99
C VAL A 252 8.03 -2.92 -7.69
N TRP A 253 9.08 -3.14 -8.48
CA TRP A 253 9.36 -4.42 -9.12
C TRP A 253 10.41 -5.18 -8.30
N LYS A 254 10.30 -6.49 -8.27
CA LYS A 254 11.25 -7.36 -7.54
C LYS A 254 12.73 -7.05 -7.88
N ASN A 255 13.01 -6.74 -9.13
CA ASN A 255 14.35 -6.41 -9.62
C ASN A 255 14.72 -4.92 -9.53
N ARG A 256 13.85 -4.06 -8.99
CA ARG A 256 14.05 -2.61 -8.86
C ARG A 256 13.64 -2.06 -7.50
N ILE A 257 13.71 -2.90 -6.45
CA ILE A 257 13.26 -2.53 -5.10
C ILE A 257 14.14 -1.51 -4.38
N HIS A 258 15.34 -1.23 -4.89
CA HIS A 258 16.27 -0.28 -4.26
C HIS A 258 16.03 1.18 -4.71
N GLY A 259 15.27 1.42 -5.76
CA GLY A 259 14.93 2.78 -6.22
C GLY A 259 13.79 3.42 -5.40
N PRO A 260 12.62 2.75 -5.27
CA PRO A 260 11.52 3.27 -4.49
C PRO A 260 11.87 3.44 -3.01
N GLN A 261 11.39 4.54 -2.41
CA GLN A 261 11.65 4.86 -1.01
C GLN A 261 10.35 4.85 -0.19
N LEU A 262 10.47 4.61 1.10
CA LEU A 262 9.35 4.75 2.02
C LEU A 262 8.95 6.22 2.10
N GLY A 263 7.66 6.49 1.90
CA GLY A 263 7.14 7.86 1.93
C GLY A 263 5.63 7.89 1.87
N VAL A 264 5.10 9.10 1.91
CA VAL A 264 3.71 9.39 1.58
C VAL A 264 3.68 9.87 0.14
N TRP A 265 2.93 9.18 -0.67
CA TRP A 265 2.83 9.41 -2.11
C TRP A 265 1.39 9.60 -2.51
N ALA A 266 1.16 10.35 -3.57
CA ALA A 266 -0.15 10.58 -4.11
C ALA A 266 -0.10 10.66 -5.62
N ASN A 267 -1.17 10.24 -6.28
CA ASN A 267 -1.41 10.57 -7.68
C ASN A 267 -2.89 10.56 -8.03
N ASP A 268 -3.23 11.29 -9.06
CA ASP A 268 -4.58 11.38 -9.56
C ASP A 268 -4.99 10.12 -10.33
N TYR A 269 -6.29 10.01 -10.59
CA TYR A 269 -6.82 8.92 -11.37
C TYR A 269 -6.17 8.87 -12.76
N ASN A 270 -5.79 7.65 -13.16
CA ASN A 270 -5.22 7.35 -14.46
C ASN A 270 -3.88 8.06 -14.76
N ASP A 271 -3.14 8.46 -13.73
CA ASP A 271 -1.76 8.91 -13.86
C ASP A 271 -0.83 7.67 -13.84
N PRO A 272 -0.29 7.24 -14.99
CA PRO A 272 0.46 5.99 -15.08
C PRO A 272 1.87 6.08 -14.51
N VAL A 273 2.44 7.30 -14.38
CA VAL A 273 3.82 7.53 -13.95
C VAL A 273 3.86 8.55 -12.81
N PRO A 274 3.54 8.15 -11.57
CA PRO A 274 3.58 9.03 -10.42
C PRO A 274 4.96 9.67 -10.22
N GLY A 275 4.98 10.98 -9.98
CA GLY A 275 6.20 11.73 -9.73
C GLY A 275 6.97 12.15 -10.99
N GLU A 276 6.45 11.89 -12.17
CA GLU A 276 7.01 12.32 -13.46
C GLU A 276 6.03 13.25 -14.18
N SER A 277 6.57 14.19 -14.93
CA SER A 277 5.79 15.11 -15.75
C SER A 277 5.59 14.62 -17.19
N PHE A 278 5.79 13.34 -17.44
CA PHE A 278 5.59 12.77 -18.76
C PHE A 278 4.11 12.66 -19.10
N ASP A 279 3.76 13.18 -20.25
CA ASP A 279 2.44 12.99 -20.83
C ASP A 279 2.53 12.00 -21.99
N TYR A 280 2.05 10.78 -21.76
CA TYR A 280 1.88 9.76 -22.78
C TYR A 280 0.38 9.57 -23.03
N PRO A 281 -0.20 10.35 -23.99
CA PRO A 281 -1.64 10.33 -24.24
C PRO A 281 -2.18 8.92 -24.57
N GLU A 282 -1.34 8.09 -25.18
CA GLU A 282 -1.67 6.72 -25.56
C GLU A 282 -1.82 5.75 -24.36
N PHE A 283 -1.41 6.16 -23.17
CA PHE A 283 -1.51 5.37 -21.94
C PHE A 283 -2.50 5.93 -20.92
N LYS A 284 -3.21 6.98 -21.29
CA LYS A 284 -4.25 7.59 -20.46
C LYS A 284 -5.62 7.01 -20.71
#